data_74c880089722b5abacf688f1107d9ca5
#
_entry.id   74c880089722b5abacf688f1107d9ca5
#
_cell.length_a   1.000
_cell.length_b   1.000
_cell.length_c   1.000
_cell.angle_alpha   90.00
_cell.angle_beta   90.00
_cell.angle_gamma   90.00
#
_symmetry.space_group_name_H-M   'P 1'
#
loop_
_entity.id
_entity.type
_entity.pdbx_description
1 polymer ?
#
loop_
_entity_poly.entity_id
_entity_poly.type
_entity_poly.pdbx_seq_one_letter_code
_entity_poly.pdbx_strand_id
1 'polypeptide(L)'
;MSKYPYISQVDQRDCGVAALAMILKHHGSSYSLAYLRELAQTSREGTSALGLVEAAKQLGLETQAIRADLDLFKQENLSYPFIAHVVKEGGLQHYYTVFGQIKGKLVIGDPDPSKKVIKMPLEEFAKEWTGVALFFVPGETYTKYKEDVPGLLSFLPILFRRKGLIAVIVLLSFLVTLVNIIGSYYLQSIIDRLIPQGAYNLLTMISLGLCISYLAQQVFTFFKDYLLHRLGNYLSIAVILPYIKHVLSLPISFFSSRRTGEITSRFGDANTIIDALASTILSIFLDVTIVMTLAVALILQNQSLFVMTLTVVPLYVLIILAFYKLFEKENYQLMEANSRVNTAVIDDLRGIE
;
A
#
# COMPACT_ATOMS: atom_id res chain seq x y z
N MET A 1 3.50 -12.26 13.66
CA MET A 1 4.54 -12.39 12.63
C MET A 1 4.44 -13.76 12.00
N SER A 2 4.38 -13.90 10.68
CA SER A 2 4.39 -15.21 10.04
C SER A 2 5.74 -15.88 10.31
N LYS A 3 5.71 -17.18 10.61
CA LYS A 3 6.91 -17.99 10.93
C LYS A 3 7.94 -17.97 9.77
N TYR A 4 7.51 -17.68 8.55
CA TYR A 4 8.33 -17.65 7.33
C TYR A 4 8.20 -16.27 6.67
N PRO A 5 9.33 -15.63 6.30
CA PRO A 5 9.30 -14.37 5.60
C PRO A 5 8.73 -14.56 4.19
N TYR A 6 7.79 -13.73 3.81
CA TYR A 6 7.20 -13.75 2.48
C TYR A 6 7.37 -12.39 1.78
N ILE A 7 7.71 -12.43 0.50
CA ILE A 7 7.78 -11.29 -0.40
C ILE A 7 7.17 -11.72 -1.73
N SER A 8 6.13 -11.00 -2.18
CA SER A 8 5.50 -11.26 -3.46
C SER A 8 6.29 -10.64 -4.61
N GLN A 9 6.26 -11.30 -5.76
CA GLN A 9 6.67 -10.67 -7.00
C GLN A 9 5.72 -9.51 -7.36
N VAL A 10 6.25 -8.51 -8.05
CA VAL A 10 5.48 -7.37 -8.58
C VAL A 10 5.15 -7.63 -10.06
N ASP A 11 6.05 -8.28 -10.79
CA ASP A 11 5.91 -8.70 -12.17
C ASP A 11 6.29 -10.18 -12.30
N GLN A 12 5.84 -10.86 -13.33
CA GLN A 12 6.17 -12.28 -13.58
C GLN A 12 7.69 -12.53 -13.68
N ARG A 13 8.46 -11.52 -14.04
CA ARG A 13 9.94 -11.57 -14.13
C ARG A 13 10.65 -11.51 -12.78
N ASP A 14 9.92 -11.20 -11.72
CA ASP A 14 10.49 -10.95 -10.39
C ASP A 14 10.58 -12.18 -9.52
N CYS A 15 10.11 -13.33 -9.97
CA CYS A 15 10.06 -14.54 -9.17
C CYS A 15 11.43 -14.88 -8.54
N GLY A 16 12.52 -14.74 -9.31
CA GLY A 16 13.87 -14.99 -8.83
C GLY A 16 14.32 -13.98 -7.76
N VAL A 17 14.20 -12.68 -8.03
CA VAL A 17 14.60 -11.64 -7.07
C VAL A 17 13.70 -11.61 -5.84
N ALA A 18 12.42 -11.96 -5.96
CA ALA A 18 11.52 -12.09 -4.82
C ALA A 18 11.89 -13.30 -3.95
N ALA A 19 12.30 -14.41 -4.57
CA ALA A 19 12.84 -15.57 -3.86
C ALA A 19 14.14 -15.21 -3.12
N LEU A 20 15.07 -14.49 -3.76
CA LEU A 20 16.28 -13.99 -3.10
C LEU A 20 15.97 -13.03 -1.95
N ALA A 21 14.99 -12.13 -2.14
CA ALA A 21 14.54 -11.22 -1.08
C ALA A 21 13.99 -11.97 0.14
N MET A 22 13.29 -13.10 -0.06
CA MET A 22 12.84 -13.97 1.03
C MET A 22 14.00 -14.61 1.79
N ILE A 23 15.05 -15.06 1.09
CA ILE A 23 16.31 -15.55 1.70
C ILE A 23 16.96 -14.45 2.55
N LEU A 24 17.17 -13.26 1.98
CA LEU A 24 17.78 -12.12 2.66
C LEU A 24 16.98 -11.72 3.91
N LYS A 25 15.65 -11.71 3.79
CA LYS A 25 14.76 -11.41 4.92
C LYS A 25 14.81 -12.46 6.01
N HIS A 26 15.02 -13.73 5.65
CA HIS A 26 15.27 -14.81 6.62
C HIS A 26 16.53 -14.55 7.44
N HIS A 27 17.59 -14.05 6.80
CA HIS A 27 18.85 -13.69 7.46
C HIS A 27 18.85 -12.30 8.10
N GLY A 28 17.70 -11.61 8.10
CA GLY A 28 17.49 -10.33 8.80
C GLY A 28 17.81 -9.08 8.00
N SER A 29 18.02 -9.20 6.69
CA SER A 29 18.19 -8.06 5.77
C SER A 29 16.91 -7.82 4.97
N SER A 30 16.69 -6.56 4.59
CA SER A 30 15.55 -6.17 3.74
C SER A 30 16.04 -5.24 2.65
N TYR A 31 15.84 -5.65 1.41
CA TYR A 31 16.18 -4.89 0.21
C TYR A 31 14.94 -4.75 -0.67
N SER A 32 14.82 -3.64 -1.40
CA SER A 32 13.77 -3.47 -2.40
C SER A 32 13.98 -4.42 -3.59
N LEU A 33 12.88 -4.90 -4.17
CA LEU A 33 12.97 -5.71 -5.38
C LEU A 33 13.62 -4.95 -6.54
N ALA A 34 13.46 -3.61 -6.58
CA ALA A 34 14.09 -2.78 -7.60
C ALA A 34 15.62 -2.84 -7.52
N TYR A 35 16.17 -2.74 -6.31
CA TYR A 35 17.62 -2.87 -6.09
C TYR A 35 18.12 -4.26 -6.43
N LEU A 36 17.40 -5.31 -6.00
CA LEU A 36 17.79 -6.70 -6.32
C LEU A 36 17.69 -7.02 -7.82
N ARG A 37 16.75 -6.42 -8.56
CA ARG A 37 16.68 -6.55 -10.03
C ARG A 37 17.92 -5.99 -10.72
N GLU A 38 18.38 -4.82 -10.28
CA GLU A 38 19.58 -4.20 -10.81
C GLU A 38 20.80 -5.06 -10.53
N LEU A 39 20.94 -5.50 -9.29
CA LEU A 39 22.06 -6.31 -8.84
C LEU A 39 22.12 -7.69 -9.55
N ALA A 40 20.96 -8.33 -9.72
CA ALA A 40 20.81 -9.62 -10.39
C ALA A 40 20.73 -9.51 -11.93
N GLN A 41 20.85 -8.30 -12.48
CA GLN A 41 20.78 -8.02 -13.92
C GLN A 41 19.52 -8.65 -14.57
N THR A 42 18.36 -8.51 -13.90
CA THR A 42 17.10 -9.06 -14.37
C THR A 42 16.75 -8.50 -15.75
N SER A 43 16.59 -9.37 -16.74
CA SER A 43 16.27 -9.03 -18.12
C SER A 43 14.75 -9.00 -18.39
N ARG A 44 14.37 -8.80 -19.65
CA ARG A 44 12.97 -8.91 -20.09
C ARG A 44 12.40 -10.33 -19.97
N GLU A 45 13.26 -11.33 -19.93
CA GLU A 45 12.90 -12.76 -19.83
C GLU A 45 12.87 -13.24 -18.37
N GLY A 46 13.35 -12.43 -17.42
CA GLY A 46 13.43 -12.75 -16.00
C GLY A 46 14.85 -12.72 -15.46
N THR A 47 15.05 -13.33 -14.30
CA THR A 47 16.35 -13.40 -13.62
C THR A 47 16.97 -14.78 -13.80
N SER A 48 18.19 -14.84 -14.30
CA SER A 48 18.92 -16.11 -14.41
C SER A 48 19.41 -16.61 -13.05
N ALA A 49 19.62 -17.91 -12.91
CA ALA A 49 20.22 -18.49 -11.69
C ALA A 49 21.62 -17.91 -11.39
N LEU A 50 22.40 -17.63 -12.44
CA LEU A 50 23.70 -16.97 -12.30
C LEU A 50 23.57 -15.55 -11.75
N GLY A 51 22.60 -14.77 -12.27
CA GLY A 51 22.33 -13.42 -11.77
C GLY A 51 21.95 -13.41 -10.29
N LEU A 52 21.16 -14.39 -9.83
CA LEU A 52 20.81 -14.52 -8.41
C LEU A 52 22.04 -14.84 -7.55
N VAL A 53 22.91 -15.73 -8.04
CA VAL A 53 24.16 -16.10 -7.34
C VAL A 53 25.11 -14.92 -7.24
N GLU A 54 25.31 -14.17 -8.33
CA GLU A 54 26.19 -12.99 -8.35
C GLU A 54 25.64 -11.86 -7.47
N ALA A 55 24.33 -11.59 -7.53
CA ALA A 55 23.69 -10.61 -6.64
C ALA A 55 23.87 -10.97 -5.17
N ALA A 56 23.68 -12.24 -4.82
CA ALA A 56 23.84 -12.71 -3.46
C ALA A 56 25.28 -12.60 -2.96
N LYS A 57 26.29 -12.92 -3.80
CA LYS A 57 27.72 -12.73 -3.49
C LYS A 57 28.08 -11.27 -3.23
N GLN A 58 27.55 -10.33 -4.05
CA GLN A 58 27.77 -8.90 -3.84
C GLN A 58 27.17 -8.40 -2.52
N LEU A 59 26.13 -9.09 -2.02
CA LEU A 59 25.53 -8.79 -0.72
C LEU A 59 26.21 -9.52 0.46
N GLY A 60 27.31 -10.22 0.21
CA GLY A 60 28.12 -10.90 1.23
C GLY A 60 27.60 -12.30 1.59
N LEU A 61 26.69 -12.89 0.79
CA LEU A 61 26.28 -14.28 0.98
C LEU A 61 27.25 -15.22 0.26
N GLU A 62 27.60 -16.31 0.89
CA GLU A 62 28.21 -17.46 0.24
C GLU A 62 27.14 -18.24 -0.50
N THR A 63 27.45 -18.68 -1.73
CA THR A 63 26.48 -19.27 -2.62
C THR A 63 26.99 -20.58 -3.20
N GLN A 64 26.10 -21.58 -3.25
CA GLN A 64 26.36 -22.84 -3.91
C GLN A 64 25.18 -23.21 -4.81
N ALA A 65 25.43 -23.35 -6.11
CA ALA A 65 24.46 -23.84 -7.07
C ALA A 65 24.76 -25.32 -7.38
N ILE A 66 23.74 -26.16 -7.19
CA ILE A 66 23.85 -27.60 -7.46
C ILE A 66 22.73 -28.07 -8.37
N ARG A 67 22.97 -29.18 -9.05
CA ARG A 67 21.93 -29.97 -9.69
C ARG A 67 21.84 -31.30 -8.94
N ALA A 68 20.64 -31.60 -8.44
CA ALA A 68 20.40 -32.75 -7.60
C ALA A 68 19.08 -33.44 -8.00
N ASP A 69 18.88 -34.63 -7.48
CA ASP A 69 17.61 -35.36 -7.54
C ASP A 69 16.88 -35.30 -6.19
N LEU A 70 15.80 -36.03 -6.06
CA LEU A 70 14.96 -36.05 -4.84
C LEU A 70 15.68 -36.63 -3.62
N ASP A 71 16.82 -37.29 -3.79
CA ASP A 71 17.63 -37.82 -2.67
C ASP A 71 18.24 -36.68 -1.86
N LEU A 72 18.34 -35.47 -2.42
CA LEU A 72 18.70 -34.27 -1.68
C LEU A 72 17.84 -34.08 -0.42
N PHE A 73 16.54 -34.35 -0.48
CA PHE A 73 15.60 -34.18 0.64
C PHE A 73 15.67 -35.28 1.69
N LYS A 74 16.45 -36.33 1.46
CA LYS A 74 16.73 -37.39 2.44
C LYS A 74 17.91 -37.07 3.35
N GLN A 75 18.68 -36.02 3.03
CA GLN A 75 19.85 -35.61 3.82
C GLN A 75 19.39 -34.95 5.12
N GLU A 76 19.90 -35.43 6.26
CA GLU A 76 19.57 -34.89 7.59
C GLU A 76 20.06 -33.46 7.80
N ASN A 77 21.15 -33.06 7.13
CA ASN A 77 21.79 -31.75 7.29
C ASN A 77 21.56 -30.80 6.12
N LEU A 78 20.42 -30.90 5.43
CA LEU A 78 20.10 -29.99 4.33
C LEU A 78 19.90 -28.55 4.86
N SER A 79 20.69 -27.61 4.30
CA SER A 79 20.62 -26.20 4.70
C SER A 79 19.37 -25.53 4.14
N TYR A 80 18.56 -24.96 5.01
CA TYR A 80 17.38 -24.16 4.66
C TYR A 80 17.53 -22.72 5.15
N PRO A 81 16.96 -21.74 4.43
CA PRO A 81 16.20 -21.82 3.18
C PRO A 81 17.14 -21.86 1.95
N PHE A 82 16.63 -22.40 0.85
CA PHE A 82 17.28 -22.36 -0.46
C PHE A 82 16.27 -22.02 -1.57
N ILE A 83 16.78 -21.63 -2.76
CA ILE A 83 15.93 -21.35 -3.93
C ILE A 83 15.94 -22.56 -4.85
N ALA A 84 14.75 -23.05 -5.24
CA ALA A 84 14.55 -24.09 -6.22
C ALA A 84 14.04 -23.50 -7.54
N HIS A 85 14.66 -23.89 -8.66
CA HIS A 85 14.15 -23.55 -9.99
C HIS A 85 13.12 -24.59 -10.41
N VAL A 86 11.95 -24.15 -10.86
CA VAL A 86 10.82 -24.98 -11.22
C VAL A 86 10.26 -24.56 -12.57
N VAL A 87 9.56 -25.49 -13.23
CA VAL A 87 8.79 -25.25 -14.44
C VAL A 87 7.34 -25.59 -14.13
N LYS A 88 6.49 -24.56 -14.07
CA LYS A 88 5.05 -24.72 -13.84
C LYS A 88 4.33 -25.21 -15.12
N GLU A 89 3.08 -25.61 -14.94
CA GLU A 89 2.20 -25.97 -16.07
C GLU A 89 2.21 -24.89 -17.16
N GLY A 90 2.31 -25.29 -18.43
CA GLY A 90 2.46 -24.36 -19.56
C GLY A 90 3.91 -23.94 -19.86
N GLY A 91 4.92 -24.54 -19.20
CA GLY A 91 6.34 -24.26 -19.46
C GLY A 91 6.87 -22.99 -18.83
N LEU A 92 6.13 -22.36 -17.91
CA LEU A 92 6.53 -21.14 -17.23
C LEU A 92 7.67 -21.42 -16.24
N GLN A 93 8.86 -20.87 -16.51
CA GLN A 93 9.98 -20.93 -15.59
C GLN A 93 9.74 -20.07 -14.37
N HIS A 94 10.01 -20.63 -13.17
CA HIS A 94 9.71 -19.97 -11.91
C HIS A 94 10.72 -20.36 -10.82
N TYR A 95 10.75 -19.60 -9.73
CA TYR A 95 11.58 -19.87 -8.56
C TYR A 95 10.74 -19.96 -7.30
N TYR A 96 11.02 -20.99 -6.49
CA TYR A 96 10.47 -21.18 -5.16
C TYR A 96 11.54 -20.95 -4.09
N THR A 97 11.16 -20.38 -2.95
CA THR A 97 11.99 -20.42 -1.74
C THR A 97 11.54 -21.57 -0.87
N VAL A 98 12.39 -22.55 -0.67
CA VAL A 98 12.09 -23.71 0.19
C VAL A 98 12.60 -23.42 1.59
N PHE A 99 11.70 -23.29 2.55
CA PHE A 99 12.02 -22.95 3.95
C PHE A 99 12.28 -24.15 4.86
N GLY A 100 11.92 -25.34 4.42
CA GLY A 100 12.09 -26.55 5.22
C GLY A 100 11.12 -27.64 4.84
N GLN A 101 11.20 -28.74 5.58
CA GLN A 101 10.29 -29.88 5.44
C GLN A 101 9.58 -30.16 6.77
N ILE A 102 8.25 -30.34 6.73
CA ILE A 102 7.41 -30.64 7.89
C ILE A 102 6.49 -31.80 7.55
N LYS A 103 6.62 -32.92 8.29
CA LYS A 103 5.79 -34.12 8.10
C LYS A 103 5.73 -34.60 6.62
N GLY A 104 6.88 -34.65 5.95
CA GLY A 104 6.99 -35.10 4.55
C GLY A 104 6.53 -34.09 3.49
N LYS A 105 6.10 -32.88 3.88
CA LYS A 105 5.73 -31.80 2.98
C LYS A 105 6.75 -30.66 3.03
N LEU A 106 7.08 -30.10 1.89
CA LEU A 106 7.93 -28.93 1.77
C LEU A 106 7.15 -27.66 2.12
N VAL A 107 7.76 -26.77 2.88
CA VAL A 107 7.25 -25.43 3.13
C VAL A 107 7.86 -24.49 2.11
N ILE A 108 7.06 -24.02 1.18
CA ILE A 108 7.50 -23.27 0.01
C ILE A 108 6.93 -21.86 0.09
N GLY A 109 7.80 -20.85 -0.07
CA GLY A 109 7.41 -19.49 -0.39
C GLY A 109 7.33 -19.34 -1.91
N ASP A 110 6.12 -19.33 -2.45
CA ASP A 110 5.90 -19.02 -3.85
C ASP A 110 5.78 -17.50 -4.00
N PRO A 111 6.65 -16.83 -4.78
CA PRO A 111 6.55 -15.40 -5.04
C PRO A 111 5.22 -14.93 -5.62
N ASP A 112 4.44 -15.83 -6.22
CA ASP A 112 3.10 -15.56 -6.71
C ASP A 112 2.18 -15.10 -5.55
N PRO A 113 1.61 -13.88 -5.62
CA PRO A 113 0.77 -13.33 -4.56
C PRO A 113 -0.49 -14.17 -4.29
N SER A 114 -0.95 -14.98 -5.26
CA SER A 114 -2.10 -15.86 -5.10
C SER A 114 -1.80 -17.09 -4.23
N LYS A 115 -0.55 -17.56 -4.19
CA LYS A 115 -0.12 -18.79 -3.49
C LYS A 115 0.49 -18.49 -2.12
N LYS A 116 1.37 -17.52 -2.02
CA LYS A 116 2.09 -17.13 -0.79
C LYS A 116 2.94 -18.27 -0.23
N VAL A 117 2.78 -18.59 1.06
CA VAL A 117 3.48 -19.70 1.70
C VAL A 117 2.57 -20.92 1.75
N ILE A 118 2.98 -21.97 1.04
CA ILE A 118 2.22 -23.21 0.87
C ILE A 118 3.00 -24.41 1.46
N LYS A 119 2.27 -25.48 1.75
CA LYS A 119 2.84 -26.79 2.08
C LYS A 119 2.56 -27.74 0.94
N MET A 120 3.58 -28.09 0.19
CA MET A 120 3.48 -28.93 -1.01
C MET A 120 4.05 -30.32 -0.73
N PRO A 121 3.36 -31.40 -1.10
CA PRO A 121 3.92 -32.75 -1.06
C PRO A 121 5.16 -32.85 -1.94
N LEU A 122 6.14 -33.69 -1.54
CA LEU A 122 7.37 -33.87 -2.30
C LEU A 122 7.13 -34.40 -3.71
N GLU A 123 6.09 -35.24 -3.90
CA GLU A 123 5.71 -35.80 -5.20
C GLU A 123 5.16 -34.73 -6.16
N GLU A 124 4.44 -33.73 -5.64
CA GLU A 124 3.94 -32.61 -6.42
C GLU A 124 5.08 -31.66 -6.81
N PHE A 125 5.94 -31.33 -5.84
CA PHE A 125 7.14 -30.54 -6.09
C PHE A 125 8.06 -31.19 -7.13
N ALA A 126 8.22 -32.50 -7.09
CA ALA A 126 9.05 -33.26 -8.03
C ALA A 126 8.62 -33.12 -9.50
N LYS A 127 7.33 -32.88 -9.75
CA LYS A 127 6.81 -32.69 -11.12
C LYS A 127 7.23 -31.37 -11.74
N GLU A 128 7.44 -30.35 -10.89
CA GLU A 128 7.80 -29.01 -11.32
C GLU A 128 9.30 -28.74 -11.23
N TRP A 129 10.00 -29.40 -10.31
CA TRP A 129 11.42 -29.13 -10.04
C TRP A 129 12.35 -29.59 -11.15
N THR A 130 13.24 -28.70 -11.58
CA THR A 130 14.24 -28.97 -12.65
C THR A 130 15.52 -29.66 -12.12
N GLY A 131 15.60 -29.94 -10.83
CA GLY A 131 16.80 -30.43 -10.18
C GLY A 131 17.79 -29.34 -9.76
N VAL A 132 17.55 -28.07 -10.09
CA VAL A 132 18.42 -26.96 -9.71
C VAL A 132 18.05 -26.41 -8.34
N ALA A 133 19.04 -26.36 -7.44
CA ALA A 133 18.92 -25.76 -6.13
C ALA A 133 20.06 -24.76 -5.89
N LEU A 134 19.70 -23.56 -5.37
CA LEU A 134 20.65 -22.50 -5.07
C LEU A 134 20.63 -22.27 -3.56
N PHE A 135 21.76 -22.51 -2.92
CA PHE A 135 21.96 -22.35 -1.48
C PHE A 135 22.63 -21.02 -1.18
N PHE A 136 22.23 -20.38 -0.10
CA PHE A 136 22.71 -19.08 0.33
C PHE A 136 22.94 -19.09 1.84
N VAL A 137 24.15 -18.79 2.26
CA VAL A 137 24.52 -18.74 3.67
C VAL A 137 25.24 -17.40 3.94
N PRO A 138 25.00 -16.73 5.06
CA PRO A 138 25.75 -15.54 5.42
C PRO A 138 27.25 -15.82 5.48
N GLY A 139 28.03 -15.13 4.64
CA GLY A 139 29.50 -15.17 4.66
C GLY A 139 30.08 -14.21 5.70
N GLU A 140 31.42 -14.18 5.84
CA GLU A 140 32.10 -13.31 6.79
C GLU A 140 31.87 -11.81 6.54
N THR A 141 31.61 -11.42 5.28
CA THR A 141 31.35 -10.04 4.86
C THR A 141 29.88 -9.65 4.93
N TYR A 142 28.99 -10.58 5.28
CA TYR A 142 27.55 -10.31 5.32
C TYR A 142 27.19 -9.36 6.47
N THR A 143 26.64 -8.20 6.11
CA THR A 143 26.10 -7.24 7.09
C THR A 143 24.60 -7.13 6.95
N LYS A 144 23.90 -7.17 8.09
CA LYS A 144 22.44 -6.98 8.10
C LYS A 144 22.10 -5.56 7.66
N TYR A 145 21.33 -5.45 6.61
CA TYR A 145 20.88 -4.18 6.05
C TYR A 145 19.35 -4.11 6.03
N LYS A 146 18.82 -2.97 6.45
CA LYS A 146 17.39 -2.65 6.27
C LYS A 146 17.31 -1.40 5.43
N GLU A 147 16.74 -1.55 4.24
CA GLU A 147 16.38 -0.41 3.42
C GLU A 147 15.22 0.33 4.08
N ASP A 148 15.43 1.60 4.39
CA ASP A 148 14.36 2.47 4.87
C ASP A 148 13.44 2.80 3.70
N VAL A 149 12.33 2.06 3.61
CA VAL A 149 11.27 2.38 2.66
C VAL A 149 10.51 3.57 3.21
N PRO A 150 10.61 4.76 2.60
CA PRO A 150 9.89 5.93 3.06
C PRO A 150 8.38 5.65 3.01
N GLY A 151 7.75 5.63 4.20
CA GLY A 151 6.30 5.50 4.31
C GLY A 151 5.57 6.79 3.91
N LEU A 152 4.23 6.75 3.87
CA LEU A 152 3.39 7.92 3.57
C LEU A 152 3.73 9.13 4.47
N LEU A 153 4.17 8.89 5.71
CA LEU A 153 4.56 9.95 6.65
C LEU A 153 5.79 10.73 6.23
N SER A 154 6.65 10.19 5.38
CA SER A 154 7.83 10.90 4.85
C SER A 154 7.47 12.08 3.95
N PHE A 155 6.23 12.14 3.44
CA PHE A 155 5.71 13.26 2.65
C PHE A 155 5.12 14.40 3.50
N LEU A 156 4.93 14.19 4.80
CA LEU A 156 4.43 15.24 5.72
C LEU A 156 5.23 16.55 5.65
N PRO A 157 6.57 16.56 5.56
CA PRO A 157 7.33 17.81 5.43
C PRO A 157 6.96 18.64 4.20
N ILE A 158 6.54 17.98 3.09
CA ILE A 158 6.09 18.69 1.88
C ILE A 158 4.76 19.40 2.14
N LEU A 159 3.86 18.74 2.85
CA LEU A 159 2.58 19.30 3.27
C LEU A 159 2.79 20.55 4.17
N PHE A 160 3.64 20.44 5.18
CA PHE A 160 3.91 21.53 6.14
C PHE A 160 4.64 22.75 5.55
N ARG A 161 5.20 22.66 4.35
CA ARG A 161 5.71 23.85 3.63
C ARG A 161 4.63 24.88 3.36
N ARG A 162 3.36 24.48 3.30
CA ARG A 162 2.21 25.36 3.08
C ARG A 162 1.31 25.48 4.31
N LYS A 163 1.92 25.55 5.51
CA LYS A 163 1.22 25.63 6.80
C LYS A 163 0.13 26.71 6.87
N GLY A 164 0.35 27.87 6.24
CA GLY A 164 -0.66 28.94 6.20
C GLY A 164 -1.92 28.56 5.45
N LEU A 165 -1.79 27.85 4.31
CA LEU A 165 -2.92 27.37 3.53
C LEU A 165 -3.70 26.30 4.30
N ILE A 166 -3.00 25.39 4.97
CA ILE A 166 -3.60 24.38 5.84
C ILE A 166 -4.37 25.03 6.99
N ALA A 167 -3.78 26.02 7.64
CA ALA A 167 -4.44 26.74 8.75
C ALA A 167 -5.75 27.41 8.31
N VAL A 168 -5.81 28.00 7.10
CA VAL A 168 -7.04 28.59 6.56
C VAL A 168 -8.09 27.52 6.27
N ILE A 169 -7.67 26.37 5.69
CA ILE A 169 -8.59 25.24 5.42
C ILE A 169 -9.19 24.71 6.73
N VAL A 170 -8.37 24.52 7.77
CA VAL A 170 -8.82 24.07 9.10
C VAL A 170 -9.76 25.09 9.73
N LEU A 171 -9.45 26.38 9.64
CA LEU A 171 -10.32 27.45 10.14
C LEU A 171 -11.69 27.44 9.43
N LEU A 172 -11.71 27.33 8.10
CA LEU A 172 -12.96 27.24 7.34
C LEU A 172 -13.77 25.99 7.71
N SER A 173 -13.09 24.84 7.87
CA SER A 173 -13.74 23.61 8.34
C SER A 173 -14.37 23.78 9.73
N PHE A 174 -13.65 24.43 10.63
CA PHE A 174 -14.16 24.75 11.96
C PHE A 174 -15.40 25.66 11.91
N LEU A 175 -15.37 26.72 11.08
CA LEU A 175 -16.53 27.60 10.88
C LEU A 175 -17.75 26.86 10.31
N VAL A 176 -17.57 25.99 9.33
CA VAL A 176 -18.62 25.11 8.79
C VAL A 176 -19.22 24.24 9.89
N THR A 177 -18.36 23.64 10.73
CA THR A 177 -18.83 22.78 11.84
C THR A 177 -19.60 23.59 12.89
N LEU A 178 -19.17 24.81 13.20
CA LEU A 178 -19.92 25.69 14.11
C LEU A 178 -21.33 26.01 13.60
N VAL A 179 -21.47 26.31 12.31
CA VAL A 179 -22.80 26.58 11.72
C VAL A 179 -23.70 25.34 11.81
N ASN A 180 -23.16 24.14 11.59
CA ASN A 180 -23.88 22.87 11.75
C ASN A 180 -24.34 22.66 13.20
N ILE A 181 -23.51 22.98 14.20
CA ILE A 181 -23.87 22.91 15.62
C ILE A 181 -24.97 23.90 15.93
N ILE A 182 -24.88 25.14 15.44
CA ILE A 182 -25.95 26.17 15.61
C ILE A 182 -27.26 25.68 15.01
N GLY A 183 -27.23 25.06 13.81
CA GLY A 183 -28.39 24.44 13.18
C GLY A 183 -29.05 23.35 14.04
N SER A 184 -28.23 22.53 14.73
CA SER A 184 -28.75 21.50 15.65
C SER A 184 -29.44 22.12 16.87
N TYR A 185 -28.88 23.16 17.47
CA TYR A 185 -29.52 23.90 18.58
C TYR A 185 -30.81 24.60 18.14
N TYR A 186 -30.84 25.11 16.90
CA TYR A 186 -32.07 25.70 16.35
C TYR A 186 -33.18 24.66 16.25
N LEU A 187 -32.87 23.45 15.71
CA LEU A 187 -33.86 22.38 15.61
C LEU A 187 -34.41 21.99 17.00
N GLN A 188 -33.53 21.85 17.98
CA GLN A 188 -33.93 21.63 19.37
C GLN A 188 -34.85 22.74 19.88
N SER A 189 -34.52 24.01 19.63
CA SER A 189 -35.31 25.14 20.08
C SER A 189 -36.71 25.18 19.44
N ILE A 190 -36.84 24.78 18.18
CA ILE A 190 -38.15 24.62 17.50
C ILE A 190 -39.01 23.63 18.25
N ILE A 191 -38.50 22.43 18.50
CA ILE A 191 -39.25 21.32 19.07
C ILE A 191 -39.64 21.60 20.52
N ASP A 192 -38.65 22.08 21.31
CA ASP A 192 -38.84 22.22 22.77
C ASP A 192 -39.55 23.48 23.20
N ARG A 193 -39.48 24.56 22.40
CA ARG A 193 -39.94 25.89 22.84
C ARG A 193 -40.86 26.61 21.84
N LEU A 194 -40.43 26.76 20.60
CA LEU A 194 -41.10 27.65 19.65
C LEU A 194 -42.49 27.12 19.22
N ILE A 195 -42.57 25.82 18.93
CA ILE A 195 -43.84 25.18 18.56
C ILE A 195 -44.80 25.11 19.76
N PRO A 196 -44.40 24.62 20.95
CA PRO A 196 -45.28 24.53 22.10
C PRO A 196 -45.81 25.90 22.59
N GLN A 197 -45.02 26.97 22.42
CA GLN A 197 -45.37 28.32 22.85
C GLN A 197 -46.16 29.13 21.80
N GLY A 198 -46.34 28.59 20.58
CA GLY A 198 -47.01 29.31 19.50
C GLY A 198 -46.26 30.58 19.03
N ALA A 199 -44.95 30.66 19.25
CA ALA A 199 -44.16 31.87 19.01
C ALA A 199 -43.76 31.99 17.51
N TYR A 200 -44.74 32.06 16.61
CA TYR A 200 -44.54 32.04 15.16
C TYR A 200 -43.68 33.19 14.62
N ASN A 201 -43.83 34.41 15.18
CA ASN A 201 -42.98 35.55 14.75
C ASN A 201 -41.52 35.33 15.08
N LEU A 202 -41.22 34.79 16.26
CA LEU A 202 -39.86 34.45 16.66
C LEU A 202 -39.30 33.30 15.81
N LEU A 203 -40.11 32.29 15.50
CA LEU A 203 -39.77 31.19 14.60
C LEU A 203 -39.36 31.73 13.24
N THR A 204 -40.12 32.64 12.63
CA THR A 204 -39.81 33.23 11.32
C THR A 204 -38.48 33.99 11.34
N MET A 205 -38.25 34.80 12.36
CA MET A 205 -37.02 35.60 12.49
C MET A 205 -35.79 34.71 12.65
N ILE A 206 -35.85 33.69 13.51
CA ILE A 206 -34.70 32.77 13.72
C ILE A 206 -34.47 31.88 12.49
N SER A 207 -35.58 31.45 11.82
CA SER A 207 -35.45 30.68 10.56
C SER A 207 -34.75 31.45 9.45
N LEU A 208 -35.05 32.75 9.33
CA LEU A 208 -34.40 33.63 8.37
C LEU A 208 -32.90 33.77 8.69
N GLY A 209 -32.57 33.96 9.97
CA GLY A 209 -31.17 33.99 10.44
C GLY A 209 -30.41 32.68 10.12
N LEU A 210 -31.06 31.54 10.29
CA LEU A 210 -30.48 30.25 9.96
C LEU A 210 -30.28 30.07 8.45
N CYS A 211 -31.24 30.51 7.61
CA CYS A 211 -31.06 30.51 6.16
C CYS A 211 -29.82 31.33 5.74
N ILE A 212 -29.65 32.51 6.31
CA ILE A 212 -28.46 33.35 6.04
C ILE A 212 -27.18 32.62 6.49
N SER A 213 -27.20 31.97 7.66
CA SER A 213 -26.06 31.21 8.18
C SER A 213 -25.71 30.04 7.28
N TYR A 214 -26.68 29.31 6.73
CA TYR A 214 -26.42 28.24 5.77
C TYR A 214 -25.91 28.76 4.43
N LEU A 215 -26.35 29.90 3.95
CA LEU A 215 -25.78 30.54 2.76
C LEU A 215 -24.30 30.90 3.00
N ALA A 216 -23.98 31.49 4.15
CA ALA A 216 -22.60 31.77 4.54
C ALA A 216 -21.77 30.48 4.67
N GLN A 217 -22.36 29.40 5.20
CA GLN A 217 -21.71 28.09 5.27
C GLN A 217 -21.34 27.56 3.89
N GLN A 218 -22.22 27.69 2.88
CA GLN A 218 -21.91 27.26 1.51
C GLN A 218 -20.72 28.04 0.92
N VAL A 219 -20.62 29.32 1.23
CA VAL A 219 -19.45 30.13 0.84
C VAL A 219 -18.17 29.62 1.50
N PHE A 220 -18.23 29.33 2.82
CA PHE A 220 -17.06 28.76 3.52
C PHE A 220 -16.67 27.38 2.96
N THR A 221 -17.66 26.53 2.66
CA THR A 221 -17.44 25.21 2.06
C THR A 221 -16.79 25.36 0.69
N PHE A 222 -17.30 26.25 -0.16
CA PHE A 222 -16.70 26.52 -1.47
C PHE A 222 -15.24 26.95 -1.38
N PHE A 223 -14.92 27.90 -0.51
CA PHE A 223 -13.53 28.34 -0.32
C PHE A 223 -12.65 27.24 0.28
N LYS A 224 -13.16 26.47 1.23
CA LYS A 224 -12.47 25.31 1.80
C LYS A 224 -12.11 24.32 0.70
N ASP A 225 -13.05 23.91 -0.13
CA ASP A 225 -12.85 22.92 -1.19
C ASP A 225 -11.94 23.47 -2.29
N TYR A 226 -12.08 24.72 -2.66
CA TYR A 226 -11.16 25.40 -3.60
C TYR A 226 -9.71 25.37 -3.11
N LEU A 227 -9.48 25.71 -1.83
CA LEU A 227 -8.14 25.70 -1.25
C LEU A 227 -7.60 24.27 -1.09
N LEU A 228 -8.47 23.30 -0.81
CA LEU A 228 -8.18 21.87 -0.80
C LEU A 228 -7.64 21.40 -2.15
N HIS A 229 -8.36 21.69 -3.23
CA HIS A 229 -7.91 21.37 -4.59
C HIS A 229 -6.60 22.06 -4.95
N ARG A 230 -6.43 23.32 -4.57
CA ARG A 230 -5.17 24.05 -4.79
C ARG A 230 -4.01 23.41 -4.05
N LEU A 231 -4.21 22.92 -2.82
CA LEU A 231 -3.20 22.21 -2.06
C LEU A 231 -2.89 20.84 -2.69
N GLY A 232 -3.91 20.11 -3.15
CA GLY A 232 -3.75 18.85 -3.88
C GLY A 232 -2.90 19.02 -5.14
N ASN A 233 -3.21 20.02 -5.95
CA ASN A 233 -2.42 20.34 -7.15
C ASN A 233 -0.97 20.72 -6.82
N TYR A 234 -0.75 21.46 -5.74
CA TYR A 234 0.61 21.79 -5.28
C TYR A 234 1.38 20.52 -4.87
N LEU A 235 0.76 19.61 -4.13
CA LEU A 235 1.38 18.34 -3.74
C LEU A 235 1.68 17.47 -4.95
N SER A 236 0.75 17.39 -5.90
CA SER A 236 0.94 16.68 -7.16
C SER A 236 2.20 17.14 -7.88
N ILE A 237 2.32 18.45 -8.12
CA ILE A 237 3.49 19.03 -8.78
C ILE A 237 4.78 18.80 -7.97
N ALA A 238 4.70 18.94 -6.64
CA ALA A 238 5.86 18.78 -5.75
C ALA A 238 6.40 17.34 -5.70
N VAL A 239 5.59 16.33 -6.05
CA VAL A 239 6.00 14.92 -6.10
C VAL A 239 6.33 14.49 -7.52
N ILE A 240 5.50 14.83 -8.51
CA ILE A 240 5.68 14.40 -9.91
C ILE A 240 6.94 15.03 -10.54
N LEU A 241 7.16 16.31 -10.33
CA LEU A 241 8.26 17.00 -11.00
C LEU A 241 9.66 16.48 -10.62
N PRO A 242 9.99 16.27 -9.33
CA PRO A 242 11.23 15.60 -8.93
C PRO A 242 11.35 14.16 -9.46
N TYR A 243 10.23 13.42 -9.49
CA TYR A 243 10.20 12.07 -10.04
C TYR A 243 10.55 12.07 -11.53
N ILE A 244 9.90 12.91 -12.34
CA ILE A 244 10.21 13.04 -13.77
C ILE A 244 11.67 13.45 -13.97
N LYS A 245 12.16 14.43 -13.22
CA LYS A 245 13.55 14.87 -13.29
C LYS A 245 14.52 13.74 -12.98
N HIS A 246 14.21 12.95 -11.96
CA HIS A 246 15.02 11.79 -11.59
C HIS A 246 15.02 10.74 -12.71
N VAL A 247 13.86 10.36 -13.24
CA VAL A 247 13.75 9.39 -14.33
C VAL A 247 14.55 9.86 -15.56
N LEU A 248 14.45 11.13 -15.94
CA LEU A 248 15.19 11.68 -17.08
C LEU A 248 16.70 11.77 -16.84
N SER A 249 17.17 11.72 -15.60
CA SER A 249 18.59 11.70 -15.25
C SER A 249 19.21 10.29 -15.25
N LEU A 250 18.40 9.24 -15.43
CA LEU A 250 18.88 7.86 -15.46
C LEU A 250 19.64 7.55 -16.78
N PRO A 251 20.62 6.64 -16.73
CA PRO A 251 21.40 6.27 -17.91
C PRO A 251 20.54 5.58 -18.97
N ILE A 252 20.98 5.66 -20.24
CA ILE A 252 20.26 5.08 -21.39
C ILE A 252 20.04 3.56 -21.23
N SER A 253 20.95 2.85 -20.55
CA SER A 253 20.82 1.43 -20.23
C SER A 253 19.57 1.09 -19.42
N PHE A 254 19.12 2.01 -18.58
CA PHE A 254 17.85 1.86 -17.85
C PHE A 254 16.64 1.80 -18.79
N PHE A 255 16.63 2.64 -19.82
CA PHE A 255 15.52 2.70 -20.79
C PHE A 255 15.56 1.54 -21.80
N SER A 256 16.75 1.10 -22.19
CA SER A 256 16.91 -0.02 -23.13
C SER A 256 16.56 -1.38 -22.52
N SER A 257 16.71 -1.53 -21.20
CA SER A 257 16.37 -2.76 -20.47
C SER A 257 14.89 -2.88 -20.09
N ARG A 258 14.09 -1.81 -20.23
CA ARG A 258 12.68 -1.75 -19.79
C ARG A 258 11.74 -1.43 -20.94
N ARG A 259 10.50 -1.91 -20.83
CA ARG A 259 9.45 -1.54 -21.78
C ARG A 259 8.93 -0.14 -21.47
N THR A 260 8.67 0.68 -22.49
CA THR A 260 8.08 2.01 -22.33
C THR A 260 6.78 1.99 -21.51
N GLY A 261 5.94 0.96 -21.71
CA GLY A 261 4.71 0.77 -20.94
C GLY A 261 4.94 0.56 -19.43
N GLU A 262 6.06 -0.05 -19.03
CA GLU A 262 6.42 -0.20 -17.60
C GLU A 262 6.74 1.17 -16.98
N ILE A 263 7.51 2.00 -17.69
CA ILE A 263 7.84 3.36 -17.23
C ILE A 263 6.57 4.21 -17.13
N THR A 264 5.68 4.11 -18.12
CA THR A 264 4.39 4.85 -18.14
C THR A 264 3.47 4.38 -17.01
N SER A 265 3.41 3.07 -16.71
CA SER A 265 2.64 2.54 -15.59
C SER A 265 3.09 3.14 -14.25
N ARG A 266 4.40 3.33 -14.05
CA ARG A 266 4.95 3.96 -12.83
C ARG A 266 4.54 5.43 -12.68
N PHE A 267 4.26 6.15 -13.77
CA PHE A 267 3.63 7.47 -13.68
C PHE A 267 2.19 7.37 -13.16
N GLY A 268 1.44 6.37 -13.60
CA GLY A 268 0.11 6.08 -13.06
C GLY A 268 0.15 5.78 -11.55
N ASP A 269 1.10 4.94 -11.12
CA ASP A 269 1.32 4.62 -9.71
C ASP A 269 1.65 5.89 -8.90
N ALA A 270 2.50 6.79 -9.43
CA ALA A 270 2.84 8.05 -8.79
C ALA A 270 1.60 8.95 -8.61
N ASN A 271 0.73 9.06 -9.61
CA ASN A 271 -0.53 9.79 -9.48
C ASN A 271 -1.44 9.19 -8.41
N THR A 272 -1.58 7.86 -8.36
CA THR A 272 -2.38 7.17 -7.34
C THR A 272 -1.85 7.44 -5.93
N ILE A 273 -0.52 7.44 -5.75
CA ILE A 273 0.11 7.79 -4.47
C ILE A 273 -0.18 9.25 -4.10
N ILE A 274 -0.10 10.17 -5.06
CA ILE A 274 -0.35 11.59 -4.82
C ILE A 274 -1.81 11.83 -4.44
N ASP A 275 -2.74 11.21 -5.14
CA ASP A 275 -4.18 11.31 -4.85
C ASP A 275 -4.48 10.73 -3.46
N ALA A 276 -3.88 9.59 -3.10
CA ALA A 276 -3.99 9.02 -1.77
C ALA A 276 -3.39 9.93 -0.69
N LEU A 277 -2.25 10.57 -0.94
CA LEU A 277 -1.61 11.51 -0.02
C LEU A 277 -2.42 12.80 0.13
N ALA A 278 -2.82 13.41 -0.99
CA ALA A 278 -3.53 14.68 -0.99
C ALA A 278 -4.93 14.53 -0.39
N SER A 279 -5.67 13.47 -0.76
CA SER A 279 -7.02 13.26 -0.25
C SER A 279 -7.04 12.69 1.17
N THR A 280 -6.26 11.63 1.44
CA THR A 280 -6.35 10.89 2.71
C THR A 280 -5.73 11.67 3.88
N ILE A 281 -4.51 12.19 3.74
CA ILE A 281 -3.85 12.90 4.84
C ILE A 281 -4.64 14.16 5.20
N LEU A 282 -5.11 14.86 4.18
CA LEU A 282 -5.84 16.10 4.39
C LEU A 282 -7.23 15.86 4.99
N SER A 283 -7.93 14.81 4.52
CA SER A 283 -9.21 14.38 5.12
C SER A 283 -9.04 14.02 6.59
N ILE A 284 -8.00 13.26 6.95
CA ILE A 284 -7.71 12.91 8.35
C ILE A 284 -7.58 14.18 9.23
N PHE A 285 -6.85 15.20 8.76
CA PHE A 285 -6.73 16.46 9.50
C PHE A 285 -8.07 17.17 9.71
N LEU A 286 -8.91 17.19 8.67
CA LEU A 286 -10.24 17.79 8.75
C LEU A 286 -11.17 16.99 9.66
N ASP A 287 -11.18 15.67 9.52
CA ASP A 287 -12.00 14.76 10.31
C ASP A 287 -11.64 14.85 11.81
N VAL A 288 -10.34 14.88 12.13
CA VAL A 288 -9.90 15.10 13.51
C VAL A 288 -10.39 16.44 14.05
N THR A 289 -10.31 17.51 13.26
CA THR A 289 -10.81 18.83 13.67
C THR A 289 -12.33 18.81 13.94
N ILE A 290 -13.08 18.16 13.05
CA ILE A 290 -14.56 18.03 13.20
C ILE A 290 -14.87 17.20 14.45
N VAL A 291 -14.24 16.04 14.61
CA VAL A 291 -14.46 15.15 15.76
C VAL A 291 -14.14 15.84 17.07
N MET A 292 -13.02 16.58 17.15
CA MET A 292 -12.63 17.34 18.33
C MET A 292 -13.65 18.45 18.66
N THR A 293 -14.11 19.17 17.63
CA THR A 293 -15.12 20.24 17.82
C THR A 293 -16.44 19.68 18.32
N LEU A 294 -16.91 18.58 17.72
CA LEU A 294 -18.15 17.89 18.13
C LEU A 294 -18.01 17.28 19.53
N ALA A 295 -16.86 16.69 19.86
CA ALA A 295 -16.60 16.14 21.19
C ALA A 295 -16.69 17.21 22.26
N VAL A 296 -16.06 18.38 22.04
CA VAL A 296 -16.17 19.53 22.96
C VAL A 296 -17.61 20.00 23.10
N ALA A 297 -18.34 20.13 21.98
CA ALA A 297 -19.75 20.55 22.01
C ALA A 297 -20.63 19.56 22.80
N LEU A 298 -20.43 18.24 22.61
CA LEU A 298 -21.15 17.20 23.35
C LEU A 298 -20.82 17.20 24.85
N ILE A 299 -19.56 17.36 25.23
CA ILE A 299 -19.16 17.43 26.64
C ILE A 299 -19.83 18.64 27.33
N LEU A 300 -19.85 19.80 26.67
CA LEU A 300 -20.45 21.00 27.18
C LEU A 300 -21.98 20.90 27.31
N GLN A 301 -22.62 20.14 26.42
CA GLN A 301 -24.08 19.95 26.41
C GLN A 301 -24.52 18.88 27.39
N ASN A 302 -23.92 17.68 27.33
CA ASN A 302 -24.26 16.56 28.21
C ASN A 302 -23.12 15.51 28.23
N GLN A 303 -22.43 15.43 29.38
CA GLN A 303 -21.32 14.50 29.57
C GLN A 303 -21.74 13.04 29.45
N SER A 304 -22.98 12.67 29.85
CA SER A 304 -23.47 11.28 29.74
C SER A 304 -23.64 10.88 28.27
N LEU A 305 -24.15 11.79 27.42
CA LEU A 305 -24.25 11.52 25.97
C LEU A 305 -22.87 11.36 25.31
N PHE A 306 -21.91 12.17 25.72
CA PHE A 306 -20.53 12.03 25.24
C PHE A 306 -19.96 10.65 25.58
N VAL A 307 -20.09 10.20 26.84
CA VAL A 307 -19.61 8.88 27.26
C VAL A 307 -20.32 7.76 26.49
N MET A 308 -21.65 7.87 26.30
CA MET A 308 -22.42 6.91 25.51
C MET A 308 -21.92 6.85 24.04
N THR A 309 -21.66 7.99 23.42
CA THR A 309 -21.11 8.05 22.05
C THR A 309 -19.72 7.42 22.01
N LEU A 310 -18.89 7.68 23.02
CA LEU A 310 -17.52 7.11 23.09
C LEU A 310 -17.55 5.58 23.19
N THR A 311 -18.56 4.96 23.80
CA THR A 311 -18.68 3.48 23.88
C THR A 311 -18.97 2.83 22.53
N VAL A 312 -19.52 3.57 21.56
CA VAL A 312 -19.80 3.07 20.20
C VAL A 312 -18.53 3.00 19.35
N VAL A 313 -17.54 3.87 19.63
CA VAL A 313 -16.29 3.94 18.85
C VAL A 313 -15.51 2.61 18.86
N PRO A 314 -15.27 1.93 19.99
CA PRO A 314 -14.59 0.64 20.02
C PRO A 314 -15.33 -0.44 19.21
N LEU A 315 -16.67 -0.42 19.23
CA LEU A 315 -17.48 -1.35 18.44
C LEU A 315 -17.25 -1.14 16.94
N TYR A 316 -17.24 0.13 16.50
CA TYR A 316 -16.96 0.49 15.11
C TYR A 316 -15.55 0.04 14.68
N VAL A 317 -14.53 0.28 15.51
CA VAL A 317 -13.15 -0.17 15.27
C VAL A 317 -13.09 -1.71 15.17
N LEU A 318 -13.80 -2.42 16.04
CA LEU A 318 -13.86 -3.89 16.03
C LEU A 318 -14.45 -4.42 14.72
N ILE A 319 -15.53 -3.80 14.23
CA ILE A 319 -16.14 -4.15 12.94
C ILE A 319 -15.13 -3.94 11.80
N ILE A 320 -14.45 -2.79 11.75
CA ILE A 320 -13.43 -2.53 10.73
C ILE A 320 -12.34 -3.60 10.76
N LEU A 321 -11.81 -3.93 11.94
CA LEU A 321 -10.75 -4.93 12.09
C LEU A 321 -11.22 -6.34 11.69
N ALA A 322 -12.49 -6.69 11.96
CA ALA A 322 -13.07 -7.97 11.58
C ALA A 322 -13.15 -8.13 10.05
N PHE A 323 -13.51 -7.07 9.33
CA PHE A 323 -13.65 -7.08 7.87
C PHE A 323 -12.35 -6.73 7.13
N TYR A 324 -11.32 -6.22 7.81
CA TYR A 324 -10.07 -5.76 7.18
C TYR A 324 -9.43 -6.83 6.27
N LYS A 325 -9.32 -8.08 6.76
CA LYS A 325 -8.73 -9.17 5.97
C LYS A 325 -9.56 -9.55 4.75
N LEU A 326 -10.89 -9.43 4.85
CA LEU A 326 -11.79 -9.69 3.73
C LEU A 326 -11.60 -8.61 2.66
N PHE A 327 -11.59 -7.34 3.04
CA PHE A 327 -11.35 -6.22 2.11
C PHE A 327 -9.96 -6.31 1.47
N GLU A 328 -8.93 -6.67 2.23
CA GLU A 328 -7.58 -6.87 1.70
C GLU A 328 -7.58 -7.93 0.59
N LYS A 329 -8.23 -9.08 0.82
CA LYS A 329 -8.33 -10.16 -0.16
C LYS A 329 -9.06 -9.72 -1.44
N GLU A 330 -10.23 -9.11 -1.29
CA GLU A 330 -11.04 -8.64 -2.42
C GLU A 330 -10.31 -7.55 -3.22
N ASN A 331 -9.59 -6.65 -2.54
CA ASN A 331 -8.80 -5.62 -3.20
C ASN A 331 -7.65 -6.22 -4.04
N TYR A 332 -6.99 -7.28 -3.56
CA TYR A 332 -5.98 -7.98 -4.35
C TYR A 332 -6.59 -8.62 -5.60
N GLN A 333 -7.76 -9.25 -5.49
CA GLN A 333 -8.46 -9.85 -6.63
C GLN A 333 -8.87 -8.79 -7.65
N LEU A 334 -9.35 -7.63 -7.18
CA LEU A 334 -9.70 -6.50 -8.04
C LEU A 334 -8.47 -5.96 -8.79
N MET A 335 -7.33 -5.80 -8.11
CA MET A 335 -6.08 -5.36 -8.73
C MET A 335 -5.60 -6.35 -9.80
N GLU A 336 -5.69 -7.66 -9.52
CA GLU A 336 -5.33 -8.71 -10.48
C GLU A 336 -6.26 -8.69 -11.70
N ALA A 337 -7.58 -8.57 -11.49
CA ALA A 337 -8.54 -8.45 -12.58
C ALA A 337 -8.30 -7.21 -13.45
N ASN A 338 -8.06 -6.05 -12.84
CA ASN A 338 -7.73 -4.81 -13.55
C ASN A 338 -6.42 -4.95 -14.36
N SER A 339 -5.42 -5.62 -13.81
CA SER A 339 -4.16 -5.88 -14.52
C SER A 339 -4.38 -6.75 -15.75
N ARG A 340 -5.20 -7.83 -15.64
CA ARG A 340 -5.56 -8.69 -16.76
C ARG A 340 -6.32 -7.93 -17.86
N VAL A 341 -7.29 -7.09 -17.47
CA VAL A 341 -8.04 -6.25 -18.43
C VAL A 341 -7.11 -5.28 -19.14
N ASN A 342 -6.23 -4.58 -18.41
CA ASN A 342 -5.29 -3.64 -19.02
C ASN A 342 -4.33 -4.36 -19.99
N THR A 343 -3.86 -5.55 -19.63
CA THR A 343 -3.00 -6.35 -20.53
C THR A 343 -3.75 -6.76 -21.79
N ALA A 344 -4.97 -7.27 -21.66
CA ALA A 344 -5.79 -7.66 -22.80
C ALA A 344 -6.08 -6.49 -23.75
N VAL A 345 -6.43 -5.32 -23.20
CA VAL A 345 -6.65 -4.08 -24.00
C VAL A 345 -5.39 -3.67 -24.75
N ILE A 346 -4.21 -3.75 -24.11
CA ILE A 346 -2.94 -3.41 -24.75
C ILE A 346 -2.60 -4.42 -25.87
N ASP A 347 -2.83 -5.70 -25.61
CA ASP A 347 -2.54 -6.76 -26.59
C ASP A 347 -3.51 -6.67 -27.78
N ASP A 348 -4.81 -6.42 -27.54
CA ASP A 348 -5.80 -6.21 -28.59
C ASP A 348 -5.48 -4.98 -29.45
N LEU A 349 -5.07 -3.86 -28.82
CA LEU A 349 -4.66 -2.65 -29.55
C LEU A 349 -3.39 -2.87 -30.40
N ARG A 350 -2.48 -3.74 -29.96
CA ARG A 350 -1.29 -4.12 -30.75
C ARG A 350 -1.61 -5.10 -31.87
N GLY A 351 -2.67 -5.91 -31.71
CA GLY A 351 -3.10 -6.86 -32.72
C GLY A 351 -3.91 -6.23 -33.86
N ILE A 352 -4.21 -4.92 -33.79
CA ILE A 352 -4.90 -4.15 -34.85
C ILE A 352 -3.92 -3.69 -35.94
N GLU A 353 -2.60 -3.67 -35.67
CA GLU A 353 -1.55 -3.43 -36.68
C GLU A 353 -1.19 -4.73 -37.40
#